data_0a751952dfc080523d5a7096f5926702
#
_entry.id   0a751952dfc080523d5a7096f5926702
#
_cell.length_a   1.000
_cell.length_b   1.000
_cell.length_c   1.000
_cell.angle_alpha   90.00
_cell.angle_beta   90.00
_cell.angle_gamma   90.00
#
_symmetry.space_group_name_H-M   'P 1'
#
loop_
_entity.id
_entity.type
_entity.pdbx_description
1 polymer ?
#
loop_
_entity_poly.entity_id
_entity_poly.type
_entity_poly.pdbx_seq_one_letter_code
_entity_poly.pdbx_strand_id
1 'polypeptide(L)'
;MSVILGIDIGGSTTKIVGLRPDGTTISMRRVQAQDPITSLYGALGNFLFTNNLELKDIDRIALTGVGASYVDGDIYGIPTEKVEEFTAVGVGGLALSGQEKSVVVSMGTGTAFIWAEQNKEVRHLCGSGVGGGAVGGLCSRLCGTRKYEQIIKLSADGDVTNVDLTVGDITRNSHPSLPLDITAANFGNVSDSATAGDFAAGVINMVLQSIGTTAVMACRACNCDTVVLTGFMSTLPQAQDCFALFHRLHGIKFIIPENSTFATSIGAALCALQEE
;
A
#
# COMPACT_ATOMS: atom_id res chain seq x y z
N MET A 1 30.72 -8.52 2.77
CA MET A 1 29.85 -7.82 1.80
C MET A 1 29.03 -6.86 2.65
N SER A 2 28.99 -5.57 2.37
CA SER A 2 28.21 -4.63 3.19
C SER A 2 26.76 -4.64 2.68
N VAL A 3 25.81 -4.90 3.57
CA VAL A 3 24.36 -4.95 3.26
C VAL A 3 23.61 -4.07 4.26
N ILE A 4 22.75 -3.21 3.74
CA ILE A 4 21.83 -2.40 4.54
C ILE A 4 20.46 -3.06 4.48
N LEU A 5 19.86 -3.32 5.64
CA LEU A 5 18.52 -3.91 5.73
C LEU A 5 17.48 -2.85 6.07
N GLY A 6 16.42 -2.79 5.29
CA GLY A 6 15.20 -2.06 5.64
C GLY A 6 14.11 -3.04 6.04
N ILE A 7 13.56 -2.87 7.24
CA ILE A 7 12.57 -3.79 7.80
C ILE A 7 11.34 -2.99 8.23
N ASP A 8 10.22 -3.28 7.56
CA ASP A 8 8.88 -2.76 7.89
C ASP A 8 8.12 -3.80 8.72
N ILE A 9 7.96 -3.54 10.00
CA ILE A 9 7.19 -4.38 10.92
C ILE A 9 5.76 -3.85 10.97
N GLY A 10 4.96 -4.25 9.98
CA GLY A 10 3.56 -3.83 9.89
C GLY A 10 2.63 -4.65 10.80
N GLY A 11 1.37 -4.20 10.93
CA GLY A 11 0.37 -4.86 11.78
C GLY A 11 -0.05 -6.28 11.34
N SER A 12 0.25 -6.69 10.10
CA SER A 12 -0.15 -8.00 9.58
C SER A 12 1.01 -8.78 8.96
N THR A 13 2.06 -8.09 8.54
CA THR A 13 3.21 -8.70 7.86
C THR A 13 4.47 -7.91 8.15
N THR A 14 5.60 -8.59 8.23
CA THR A 14 6.93 -7.99 8.23
C THR A 14 7.55 -8.13 6.84
N LYS A 15 8.08 -7.02 6.31
CA LYS A 15 8.77 -6.97 5.03
C LYS A 15 10.21 -6.57 5.26
N ILE A 16 11.12 -7.27 4.60
CA ILE A 16 12.54 -7.02 4.68
C ILE A 16 13.13 -6.87 3.28
N VAL A 17 13.97 -5.87 3.13
CA VAL A 17 14.70 -5.59 1.89
C VAL A 17 16.18 -5.44 2.23
N GLY A 18 17.05 -6.04 1.44
CA GLY A 18 18.49 -5.80 1.53
C GLY A 18 18.98 -4.99 0.34
N LEU A 19 19.70 -3.91 0.63
CA LEU A 19 20.37 -3.08 -0.36
C LEU A 19 21.89 -3.21 -0.26
N ARG A 20 22.58 -3.08 -1.40
CA ARG A 20 24.02 -2.81 -1.42
C ARG A 20 24.29 -1.33 -1.17
N PRO A 21 25.56 -0.95 -0.87
CA PRO A 21 25.92 0.46 -0.69
C PRO A 21 25.64 1.36 -1.91
N ASP A 22 25.56 0.77 -3.11
CA ASP A 22 25.18 1.49 -4.34
C ASP A 22 23.67 1.65 -4.53
N GLY A 23 22.87 1.23 -3.54
CA GLY A 23 21.41 1.29 -3.59
C GLY A 23 20.73 0.14 -4.36
N THR A 24 21.51 -0.78 -4.94
CA THR A 24 20.92 -1.92 -5.67
C THR A 24 20.30 -2.93 -4.72
N THR A 25 19.10 -3.41 -5.07
CA THR A 25 18.38 -4.41 -4.28
C THR A 25 19.00 -5.80 -4.44
N ILE A 26 19.29 -6.45 -3.31
CA ILE A 26 19.75 -7.84 -3.27
C ILE A 26 18.56 -8.79 -3.32
N SER A 27 17.61 -8.59 -2.43
CA SER A 27 16.43 -9.45 -2.27
C SER A 27 15.37 -8.75 -1.43
N MET A 28 14.13 -9.22 -1.58
CA MET A 28 12.97 -8.79 -0.79
C MET A 28 12.23 -10.01 -0.25
N ARG A 29 11.77 -9.96 0.99
CA ARG A 29 10.99 -11.04 1.61
C ARG A 29 9.84 -10.47 2.42
N ARG A 30 8.74 -11.20 2.44
CA ARG A 30 7.57 -10.93 3.28
C ARG A 30 7.30 -12.13 4.16
N VAL A 31 7.18 -11.89 5.45
CA VAL A 31 6.85 -12.89 6.45
C VAL A 31 5.55 -12.50 7.13
N GLN A 32 4.71 -13.48 7.44
CA GLN A 32 3.49 -13.29 8.19
C GLN A 32 3.65 -13.96 9.55
N ALA A 33 3.54 -13.19 10.61
CA ALA A 33 3.49 -13.68 11.98
C ALA A 33 2.58 -12.79 12.81
N GLN A 34 2.04 -13.33 13.91
CA GLN A 34 1.14 -12.61 14.80
C GLN A 34 1.90 -11.72 15.80
N ASP A 35 3.10 -12.13 16.18
CA ASP A 35 3.95 -11.40 17.11
C ASP A 35 5.03 -10.60 16.36
N PRO A 36 5.14 -9.28 16.59
CA PRO A 36 6.10 -8.42 15.88
C PRO A 36 7.55 -8.85 16.05
N ILE A 37 7.93 -9.26 17.25
CA ILE A 37 9.32 -9.67 17.55
C ILE A 37 9.67 -10.99 16.85
N THR A 38 8.80 -11.99 16.95
CA THR A 38 8.98 -13.26 16.25
C THR A 38 9.01 -13.05 14.73
N SER A 39 8.17 -12.14 14.22
CA SER A 39 8.11 -11.80 12.80
C SER A 39 9.41 -11.14 12.32
N LEU A 40 9.97 -10.23 13.11
CA LEU A 40 11.26 -9.57 12.84
C LEU A 40 12.40 -10.59 12.72
N TYR A 41 12.60 -11.39 13.77
CA TYR A 41 13.68 -12.36 13.78
C TYR A 41 13.50 -13.47 12.75
N GLY A 42 12.26 -13.87 12.50
CA GLY A 42 11.90 -14.81 11.44
C GLY A 42 12.21 -14.26 10.05
N ALA A 43 11.89 -12.99 9.79
CA ALA A 43 12.21 -12.31 8.53
C ALA A 43 13.71 -12.19 8.31
N LEU A 44 14.46 -11.77 9.36
CA LEU A 44 15.91 -11.64 9.31
C LEU A 44 16.58 -12.99 9.04
N GLY A 45 16.24 -14.02 9.83
CA GLY A 45 16.79 -15.36 9.64
C GLY A 45 16.49 -15.94 8.26
N ASN A 46 15.25 -15.79 7.77
CA ASN A 46 14.87 -16.23 6.43
C ASN A 46 15.63 -15.47 5.34
N PHE A 47 15.82 -14.16 5.50
CA PHE A 47 16.58 -13.34 4.56
C PHE A 47 18.04 -13.77 4.47
N LEU A 48 18.71 -13.94 5.61
CA LEU A 48 20.11 -14.40 5.69
C LEU A 48 20.28 -15.77 5.03
N PHE A 49 19.45 -16.74 5.43
CA PHE A 49 19.49 -18.09 4.89
C PHE A 49 19.31 -18.14 3.37
N THR A 50 18.28 -17.45 2.87
CA THR A 50 17.93 -17.48 1.44
C THR A 50 18.99 -16.83 0.55
N ASN A 51 19.72 -15.84 1.07
CA ASN A 51 20.72 -15.09 0.31
C ASN A 51 22.17 -15.56 0.60
N ASN A 52 22.36 -16.64 1.38
CA ASN A 52 23.67 -17.13 1.84
C ASN A 52 24.50 -16.03 2.50
N LEU A 53 23.87 -15.23 3.37
CA LEU A 53 24.50 -14.16 4.13
C LEU A 53 24.64 -14.57 5.61
N GLU A 54 25.65 -14.02 6.26
CA GLU A 54 25.87 -14.12 7.71
C GLU A 54 25.59 -12.75 8.38
N LEU A 55 25.39 -12.73 9.70
CA LEU A 55 25.18 -11.47 10.45
C LEU A 55 26.31 -10.45 10.22
N LYS A 56 27.54 -10.91 10.07
CA LYS A 56 28.70 -10.05 9.79
C LYS A 56 28.67 -9.34 8.44
N ASP A 57 27.83 -9.80 7.49
CA ASP A 57 27.66 -9.18 6.18
C ASP A 57 26.67 -8.00 6.24
N ILE A 58 25.92 -7.87 7.35
CA ILE A 58 24.98 -6.79 7.57
C ILE A 58 25.69 -5.63 8.28
N ASP A 59 25.68 -4.48 7.66
CA ASP A 59 26.30 -3.26 8.14
C ASP A 59 25.38 -2.51 9.11
N ARG A 60 24.12 -2.32 8.74
CA ARG A 60 23.11 -1.66 9.57
C ARG A 60 21.69 -2.14 9.25
N ILE A 61 20.78 -1.87 10.17
CA ILE A 61 19.36 -2.19 10.06
C ILE A 61 18.54 -0.92 10.27
N ALA A 62 17.68 -0.59 9.30
CA ALA A 62 16.68 0.45 9.41
C ALA A 62 15.30 -0.17 9.71
N LEU A 63 14.73 0.12 10.88
CA LEU A 63 13.42 -0.36 11.29
C LEU A 63 12.36 0.69 11.06
N THR A 64 11.20 0.28 10.58
CA THR A 64 10.03 1.13 10.43
C THR A 64 8.74 0.34 10.65
N GLY A 65 7.61 1.02 10.58
CA GLY A 65 6.30 0.44 10.82
C GLY A 65 5.91 0.40 12.30
N VAL A 66 4.63 0.15 12.57
CA VAL A 66 4.05 0.19 13.93
C VAL A 66 4.73 -0.76 14.91
N GLY A 67 5.23 -1.90 14.42
CA GLY A 67 5.92 -2.91 15.24
C GLY A 67 7.36 -2.53 15.61
N ALA A 68 7.97 -1.53 14.98
CA ALA A 68 9.30 -1.05 15.34
C ALA A 68 9.37 -0.48 16.77
N SER A 69 8.22 -0.07 17.32
CA SER A 69 8.11 0.40 18.70
C SER A 69 8.40 -0.67 19.77
N TYR A 70 8.31 -1.95 19.42
CA TYR A 70 8.60 -3.07 20.33
C TYR A 70 10.08 -3.47 20.36
N VAL A 71 10.91 -2.83 19.54
CA VAL A 71 12.34 -3.15 19.43
C VAL A 71 13.17 -2.03 20.07
N ASP A 72 13.98 -2.36 21.05
CA ASP A 72 14.91 -1.43 21.69
C ASP A 72 16.36 -1.90 21.49
N GLY A 73 17.23 -0.96 21.10
CA GLY A 73 18.65 -1.20 20.87
C GLY A 73 18.97 -1.99 19.60
N ASP A 74 20.21 -2.42 19.50
CA ASP A 74 20.78 -3.07 18.34
C ASP A 74 20.33 -4.54 18.21
N ILE A 75 19.98 -4.95 17.00
CA ILE A 75 19.58 -6.33 16.71
C ILE A 75 20.85 -7.17 16.50
N TYR A 76 21.08 -8.14 17.37
CA TYR A 76 22.31 -8.98 17.38
C TYR A 76 23.62 -8.19 17.37
N GLY A 77 23.64 -6.97 17.94
CA GLY A 77 24.78 -6.07 17.96
C GLY A 77 25.06 -5.37 16.63
N ILE A 78 24.13 -5.46 15.67
CA ILE A 78 24.18 -4.70 14.41
C ILE A 78 23.55 -3.33 14.67
N PRO A 79 24.21 -2.22 14.28
CA PRO A 79 23.66 -0.88 14.42
C PRO A 79 22.24 -0.81 13.84
N THR A 80 21.29 -0.44 14.69
CA THR A 80 19.86 -0.45 14.36
C THR A 80 19.25 0.90 14.64
N GLU A 81 18.68 1.53 13.63
CA GLU A 81 17.99 2.82 13.72
C GLU A 81 16.51 2.71 13.40
N LYS A 82 15.71 3.62 13.93
CA LYS A 82 14.27 3.70 13.65
C LYS A 82 14.01 4.82 12.66
N VAL A 83 13.46 4.47 11.50
CA VAL A 83 13.03 5.42 10.47
C VAL A 83 11.53 5.66 10.62
N GLU A 84 11.14 6.92 10.62
CA GLU A 84 9.73 7.33 10.69
C GLU A 84 8.95 6.75 9.49
N GLU A 85 7.78 6.11 9.75
CA GLU A 85 7.05 5.31 8.78
C GLU A 85 6.64 6.12 7.53
N PHE A 86 6.14 7.36 7.71
CA PHE A 86 5.71 8.17 6.58
C PHE A 86 6.88 8.67 5.74
N THR A 87 8.02 8.94 6.38
CA THR A 87 9.28 9.23 5.68
C THR A 87 9.71 8.05 4.83
N ALA A 88 9.74 6.86 5.40
CA ALA A 88 10.07 5.64 4.67
C ALA A 88 9.10 5.38 3.50
N VAL A 89 7.78 5.57 3.69
CA VAL A 89 6.79 5.45 2.60
C VAL A 89 7.05 6.46 1.49
N GLY A 90 7.29 7.72 1.83
CA GLY A 90 7.54 8.79 0.86
C GLY A 90 8.79 8.53 0.02
N VAL A 91 9.92 8.27 0.69
CA VAL A 91 11.21 7.98 0.04
C VAL A 91 11.11 6.74 -0.84
N GLY A 92 10.53 5.65 -0.33
CA GLY A 92 10.38 4.40 -1.07
C GLY A 92 9.44 4.53 -2.26
N GLY A 93 8.34 5.28 -2.12
CA GLY A 93 7.41 5.56 -3.20
C GLY A 93 8.06 6.34 -4.34
N LEU A 94 8.83 7.40 -4.04
CA LEU A 94 9.58 8.15 -5.05
C LEU A 94 10.63 7.28 -5.73
N ALA A 95 11.41 6.52 -4.96
CA ALA A 95 12.46 5.66 -5.49
C ALA A 95 11.91 4.60 -6.46
N LEU A 96 10.81 3.92 -6.10
CA LEU A 96 10.19 2.90 -6.94
C LEU A 96 9.53 3.46 -8.20
N SER A 97 8.99 4.67 -8.13
CA SER A 97 8.27 5.28 -9.25
C SER A 97 9.13 6.13 -10.16
N GLY A 98 10.35 6.47 -9.75
CA GLY A 98 11.24 7.39 -10.46
C GLY A 98 10.71 8.83 -10.51
N GLN A 99 9.77 9.20 -9.63
CA GLN A 99 9.22 10.55 -9.58
C GLN A 99 10.09 11.45 -8.69
N GLU A 100 10.29 12.71 -9.10
CA GLU A 100 10.95 13.70 -8.27
C GLU A 100 10.06 14.20 -7.13
N LYS A 101 8.75 14.22 -7.36
CA LYS A 101 7.73 14.59 -6.38
C LYS A 101 6.40 13.93 -6.69
N SER A 102 5.65 13.57 -5.67
CA SER A 102 4.30 12.99 -5.82
C SER A 102 3.52 12.99 -4.51
N VAL A 103 2.23 12.75 -4.59
CA VAL A 103 1.46 12.23 -3.46
C VAL A 103 1.66 10.72 -3.43
N VAL A 104 2.31 10.21 -2.39
CA VAL A 104 2.48 8.77 -2.16
C VAL A 104 1.35 8.29 -1.26
N VAL A 105 0.63 7.25 -1.71
CA VAL A 105 -0.50 6.68 -0.96
C VAL A 105 -0.13 5.27 -0.52
N SER A 106 0.00 5.09 0.79
CA SER A 106 0.24 3.77 1.39
C SER A 106 -1.09 3.10 1.71
N MET A 107 -1.44 2.07 0.95
CA MET A 107 -2.69 1.32 1.05
C MET A 107 -2.46 -0.02 1.80
N GLY A 108 -2.33 0.08 3.12
CA GLY A 108 -2.14 -1.05 4.04
C GLY A 108 -3.43 -1.47 4.74
N THR A 109 -3.36 -1.71 6.05
CA THR A 109 -4.53 -1.96 6.91
C THR A 109 -5.48 -0.76 6.91
N GLY A 110 -4.95 0.44 7.11
CA GLY A 110 -5.55 1.72 6.77
C GLY A 110 -4.86 2.31 5.54
N THR A 111 -5.12 3.59 5.27
CA THR A 111 -4.50 4.31 4.16
C THR A 111 -3.91 5.63 4.67
N ALA A 112 -2.66 5.92 4.28
CA ALA A 112 -1.99 7.18 4.54
C ALA A 112 -1.66 7.90 3.24
N PHE A 113 -1.80 9.22 3.23
CA PHE A 113 -1.51 10.10 2.11
C PHE A 113 -0.34 11.00 2.49
N ILE A 114 0.72 10.96 1.71
CA ILE A 114 2.01 11.54 2.03
C ILE A 114 2.47 12.39 0.86
N TRP A 115 2.84 13.63 1.11
CA TRP A 115 3.55 14.45 0.16
C TRP A 115 5.04 14.16 0.25
N ALA A 116 5.63 13.76 -0.85
CA ALA A 116 7.06 13.49 -0.94
C ALA A 116 7.67 14.26 -2.12
N GLU A 117 8.85 14.83 -1.90
CA GLU A 117 9.68 15.51 -2.89
C GLU A 117 11.15 15.17 -2.61
N GLN A 118 11.93 14.85 -3.64
CA GLN A 118 13.33 14.46 -3.48
C GLN A 118 14.13 15.55 -2.74
N ASN A 119 14.97 15.13 -1.80
CA ASN A 119 15.83 15.97 -0.98
C ASN A 119 15.06 17.00 -0.13
N LYS A 120 13.78 16.76 0.15
CA LYS A 120 12.97 17.56 1.06
C LYS A 120 12.31 16.68 2.12
N GLU A 121 11.93 17.33 3.21
CA GLU A 121 11.18 16.68 4.28
C GLU A 121 9.84 16.16 3.76
N VAL A 122 9.57 14.89 4.05
CA VAL A 122 8.32 14.23 3.73
C VAL A 122 7.22 14.72 4.68
N ARG A 123 6.02 14.97 4.15
CA ARG A 123 4.90 15.48 4.96
C ARG A 123 3.72 14.52 4.93
N HIS A 124 3.29 14.06 6.09
CA HIS A 124 2.00 13.39 6.22
C HIS A 124 0.86 14.39 5.97
N LEU A 125 0.01 14.12 5.00
CA LEU A 125 -1.12 14.99 4.63
C LEU A 125 -2.37 14.62 5.42
N CYS A 126 -2.74 13.36 5.39
CA CYS A 126 -3.85 12.78 6.12
C CYS A 126 -3.79 11.26 6.13
N GLY A 127 -4.63 10.64 6.94
CA GLY A 127 -4.86 9.21 7.00
C GLY A 127 -6.35 8.87 7.00
N SER A 128 -6.66 7.63 6.66
CA SER A 128 -8.02 7.09 6.68
C SER A 128 -8.02 5.67 7.25
N GLY A 129 -9.05 5.35 8.04
CA GLY A 129 -9.33 3.97 8.46
C GLY A 129 -9.87 3.10 7.32
N VAL A 130 -10.13 3.67 6.15
CA VAL A 130 -10.57 2.94 4.96
C VAL A 130 -9.36 2.36 4.26
N GLY A 131 -9.26 1.02 4.22
CA GLY A 131 -8.13 0.30 3.64
C GLY A 131 -8.36 -1.20 3.68
N GLY A 132 -7.30 -1.97 3.67
CA GLY A 132 -7.38 -3.43 3.71
C GLY A 132 -8.12 -3.96 4.94
N GLY A 133 -7.95 -3.34 6.11
CA GLY A 133 -8.71 -3.70 7.30
C GLY A 133 -10.23 -3.62 7.10
N ALA A 134 -10.71 -2.57 6.42
CA ALA A 134 -12.12 -2.41 6.09
C ALA A 134 -12.59 -3.50 5.10
N VAL A 135 -11.82 -3.80 4.05
CA VAL A 135 -12.13 -4.88 3.11
C VAL A 135 -12.28 -6.21 3.85
N GLY A 136 -11.28 -6.61 4.64
CA GLY A 136 -11.33 -7.88 5.38
C GLY A 136 -12.45 -7.94 6.42
N GLY A 137 -12.73 -6.82 7.09
CA GLY A 137 -13.80 -6.71 8.09
C GLY A 137 -15.19 -6.83 7.49
N LEU A 138 -15.47 -6.09 6.42
CA LEU A 138 -16.76 -6.12 5.72
C LEU A 138 -16.99 -7.47 5.02
N CYS A 139 -16.01 -7.98 4.29
CA CYS A 139 -16.12 -9.28 3.62
C CYS A 139 -16.28 -10.44 4.62
N SER A 140 -15.74 -10.32 5.83
CA SER A 140 -15.99 -11.30 6.90
C SER A 140 -17.48 -11.43 7.21
N ARG A 141 -18.24 -10.36 7.13
CA ARG A 141 -19.69 -10.34 7.41
C ARG A 141 -20.52 -10.60 6.16
N LEU A 142 -20.17 -9.98 5.04
CA LEU A 142 -20.98 -10.02 3.81
C LEU A 142 -20.69 -11.27 2.97
N CYS A 143 -19.45 -11.77 2.99
CA CYS A 143 -18.99 -12.88 2.14
C CYS A 143 -18.58 -14.12 2.93
N GLY A 144 -18.65 -14.10 4.27
CA GLY A 144 -18.28 -15.22 5.13
C GLY A 144 -16.77 -15.51 5.20
N THR A 145 -15.91 -14.63 4.69
CA THR A 145 -14.46 -14.82 4.71
C THR A 145 -13.70 -13.51 4.96
N ARG A 146 -12.58 -13.63 5.70
CA ARG A 146 -11.61 -12.55 5.91
C ARG A 146 -10.29 -12.77 5.17
N LYS A 147 -10.14 -13.94 4.52
CA LYS A 147 -8.91 -14.31 3.82
C LYS A 147 -8.86 -13.61 2.47
N TYR A 148 -7.84 -12.80 2.26
CA TYR A 148 -7.69 -12.00 1.03
C TYR A 148 -7.68 -12.84 -0.25
N GLU A 149 -7.03 -13.99 -0.23
CA GLU A 149 -7.02 -14.92 -1.37
C GLU A 149 -8.43 -15.34 -1.80
N GLN A 150 -9.30 -15.60 -0.81
CA GLN A 150 -10.70 -15.93 -1.06
C GLN A 150 -11.51 -14.71 -1.51
N ILE A 151 -11.27 -13.55 -0.89
CA ILE A 151 -11.94 -12.29 -1.26
C ILE A 151 -11.63 -11.94 -2.72
N ILE A 152 -10.35 -12.00 -3.12
CA ILE A 152 -9.91 -11.73 -4.50
C ILE A 152 -10.57 -12.70 -5.48
N LYS A 153 -10.60 -14.00 -5.13
CA LYS A 153 -11.26 -15.01 -5.97
C LYS A 153 -12.76 -14.75 -6.12
N LEU A 154 -13.47 -14.46 -5.02
CA LEU A 154 -14.89 -14.12 -5.06
C LEU A 154 -15.17 -12.88 -5.89
N SER A 155 -14.38 -11.82 -5.68
CA SER A 155 -14.57 -10.54 -6.39
C SER A 155 -14.25 -10.60 -7.89
N ALA A 156 -13.50 -11.60 -8.34
CA ALA A 156 -13.20 -11.78 -9.76
C ALA A 156 -14.44 -12.19 -10.58
N ASP A 157 -15.39 -12.91 -9.95
CA ASP A 157 -16.64 -13.33 -10.56
C ASP A 157 -17.82 -12.41 -10.18
N GLY A 158 -17.57 -11.37 -9.38
CA GLY A 158 -18.59 -10.45 -8.89
C GLY A 158 -18.87 -9.29 -9.84
N ASP A 159 -20.16 -8.90 -9.90
CA ASP A 159 -20.63 -7.74 -10.64
C ASP A 159 -21.02 -6.63 -9.66
N VAL A 160 -20.28 -5.52 -9.71
CA VAL A 160 -20.49 -4.35 -8.84
C VAL A 160 -21.89 -3.74 -9.08
N THR A 161 -22.47 -3.85 -10.28
CA THR A 161 -23.77 -3.29 -10.62
C THR A 161 -24.92 -3.99 -9.88
N ASN A 162 -24.69 -5.16 -9.32
CA ASN A 162 -25.67 -5.85 -8.47
C ASN A 162 -25.74 -5.29 -7.03
N VAL A 163 -24.82 -4.39 -6.66
CA VAL A 163 -24.77 -3.82 -5.30
C VAL A 163 -24.70 -2.29 -5.31
N ASP A 164 -24.01 -1.69 -6.28
CA ASP A 164 -23.83 -0.25 -6.38
C ASP A 164 -24.94 0.40 -7.25
N LEU A 165 -25.35 1.61 -6.89
CA LEU A 165 -26.17 2.45 -7.73
C LEU A 165 -25.27 3.23 -8.70
N THR A 166 -25.50 3.09 -9.99
CA THR A 166 -24.74 3.82 -11.01
C THR A 166 -25.41 5.15 -11.39
N VAL A 167 -24.64 6.02 -12.05
CA VAL A 167 -25.20 7.25 -12.63
C VAL A 167 -26.28 6.92 -13.66
N GLY A 168 -26.11 5.84 -14.44
CA GLY A 168 -27.09 5.37 -15.43
C GLY A 168 -28.43 4.91 -14.84
N ASP A 169 -28.46 4.49 -13.57
CA ASP A 169 -29.69 4.11 -12.88
C ASP A 169 -30.57 5.32 -12.52
N ILE A 170 -29.95 6.50 -12.36
CA ILE A 170 -30.63 7.72 -11.91
C ILE A 170 -30.83 8.77 -13.02
N THR A 171 -30.10 8.66 -14.14
CA THR A 171 -30.25 9.58 -15.28
C THR A 171 -30.00 8.88 -16.60
N ARG A 172 -30.68 9.34 -17.66
CA ARG A 172 -30.42 8.91 -19.04
C ARG A 172 -29.49 9.89 -19.78
N ASN A 173 -29.15 11.01 -19.18
CA ASN A 173 -28.36 12.06 -19.80
C ASN A 173 -26.88 11.81 -19.43
N SER A 174 -26.08 11.37 -20.38
CA SER A 174 -24.61 11.29 -20.21
C SER A 174 -24.01 12.69 -20.18
N HIS A 175 -23.01 12.88 -19.32
CA HIS A 175 -22.17 14.07 -19.30
C HIS A 175 -20.69 13.64 -19.43
N PRO A 176 -19.85 14.37 -20.19
CA PRO A 176 -18.47 13.97 -20.39
C PRO A 176 -17.66 13.76 -19.09
N SER A 177 -17.97 14.53 -18.04
CA SER A 177 -17.34 14.41 -16.72
C SER A 177 -18.06 13.44 -15.77
N LEU A 178 -19.16 12.82 -16.20
CA LEU A 178 -19.97 11.90 -15.38
C LEU A 178 -20.56 10.79 -16.26
N PRO A 179 -19.75 9.84 -16.72
CA PRO A 179 -20.19 8.68 -17.48
C PRO A 179 -21.26 7.87 -16.73
N LEU A 180 -22.12 7.17 -17.46
CA LEU A 180 -23.27 6.46 -16.87
C LEU A 180 -22.87 5.23 -16.06
N ASP A 181 -21.69 4.66 -16.31
CA ASP A 181 -21.11 3.50 -15.65
C ASP A 181 -20.41 3.80 -14.32
N ILE A 182 -20.36 5.08 -13.91
CA ILE A 182 -19.77 5.47 -12.63
C ILE A 182 -20.72 5.17 -11.48
N THR A 183 -20.17 4.68 -10.37
CA THR A 183 -20.89 4.53 -9.10
C THR A 183 -21.37 5.89 -8.60
N ALA A 184 -22.69 6.05 -8.47
CA ALA A 184 -23.30 7.20 -7.82
C ALA A 184 -23.41 7.00 -6.30
N ALA A 185 -23.69 5.76 -5.87
CA ALA A 185 -23.73 5.39 -4.46
C ALA A 185 -23.26 3.95 -4.26
N ASN A 186 -22.18 3.77 -3.51
CA ASN A 186 -21.72 2.44 -3.12
C ASN A 186 -22.78 1.76 -2.27
N PHE A 187 -23.09 0.49 -2.59
CA PHE A 187 -24.18 -0.27 -1.96
C PHE A 187 -25.54 0.40 -2.02
N GLY A 188 -25.75 1.31 -2.97
CA GLY A 188 -27.00 2.07 -3.11
C GLY A 188 -28.13 1.32 -3.82
N ASN A 189 -27.85 0.16 -4.44
CA ASN A 189 -28.83 -0.62 -5.21
C ASN A 189 -28.60 -2.13 -5.05
N VAL A 190 -28.52 -2.61 -3.82
CA VAL A 190 -28.27 -4.03 -3.54
C VAL A 190 -29.45 -4.87 -4.02
N SER A 191 -29.20 -5.75 -4.99
CA SER A 191 -30.17 -6.70 -5.51
C SER A 191 -30.44 -7.81 -4.52
N ASP A 192 -31.71 -8.28 -4.44
CA ASP A 192 -32.09 -9.47 -3.64
C ASP A 192 -31.36 -10.75 -4.11
N SER A 193 -30.83 -10.79 -5.34
CA SER A 193 -30.06 -11.87 -5.92
C SER A 193 -28.55 -11.69 -5.83
N ALA A 194 -28.07 -10.62 -5.18
CA ALA A 194 -26.65 -10.32 -5.07
C ALA A 194 -25.90 -11.47 -4.37
N THR A 195 -24.78 -11.87 -4.96
CA THR A 195 -23.93 -12.98 -4.50
C THR A 195 -22.81 -12.49 -3.57
N ALA A 196 -22.14 -13.41 -2.89
CA ALA A 196 -20.95 -13.11 -2.12
C ALA A 196 -19.82 -12.50 -3.00
N GLY A 197 -19.78 -12.85 -4.30
CA GLY A 197 -18.88 -12.27 -5.28
C GLY A 197 -19.17 -10.78 -5.52
N ASP A 198 -20.43 -10.45 -5.72
CA ASP A 198 -20.89 -9.07 -5.94
C ASP A 198 -20.59 -8.19 -4.71
N PHE A 199 -20.86 -8.69 -3.52
CA PHE A 199 -20.51 -8.02 -2.27
C PHE A 199 -18.98 -7.83 -2.13
N ALA A 200 -18.17 -8.83 -2.45
CA ALA A 200 -16.72 -8.70 -2.40
C ALA A 200 -16.20 -7.65 -3.39
N ALA A 201 -16.72 -7.65 -4.62
CA ALA A 201 -16.40 -6.65 -5.65
C ALA A 201 -16.83 -5.24 -5.22
N GLY A 202 -18.06 -5.07 -4.70
CA GLY A 202 -18.56 -3.79 -4.21
C GLY A 202 -17.77 -3.23 -3.03
N VAL A 203 -17.37 -4.07 -2.07
CA VAL A 203 -16.53 -3.64 -0.94
C VAL A 203 -15.16 -3.15 -1.43
N ILE A 204 -14.51 -3.89 -2.32
CA ILE A 204 -13.22 -3.47 -2.90
C ILE A 204 -13.40 -2.16 -3.67
N ASN A 205 -14.43 -2.06 -4.51
CA ASN A 205 -14.74 -0.86 -5.28
C ASN A 205 -14.92 0.36 -4.38
N MET A 206 -15.75 0.26 -3.34
CA MET A 206 -16.00 1.34 -2.38
C MET A 206 -14.70 1.82 -1.72
N VAL A 207 -13.84 0.89 -1.28
CA VAL A 207 -12.58 1.23 -0.62
C VAL A 207 -11.62 1.91 -1.60
N LEU A 208 -11.45 1.37 -2.81
CA LEU A 208 -10.56 1.95 -3.82
C LEU A 208 -11.05 3.33 -4.27
N GLN A 209 -12.36 3.52 -4.47
CA GLN A 209 -12.94 4.81 -4.83
C GLN A 209 -12.77 5.85 -3.73
N SER A 210 -12.94 5.47 -2.46
CA SER A 210 -12.70 6.37 -1.32
C SER A 210 -11.24 6.82 -1.28
N ILE A 211 -10.30 5.90 -1.52
CA ILE A 211 -8.87 6.21 -1.60
C ILE A 211 -8.58 7.12 -2.80
N GLY A 212 -9.12 6.81 -3.99
CA GLY A 212 -8.94 7.60 -5.20
C GLY A 212 -9.42 9.04 -5.05
N THR A 213 -10.61 9.22 -4.48
CA THR A 213 -11.18 10.56 -4.22
C THR A 213 -10.28 11.37 -3.29
N THR A 214 -9.81 10.75 -2.19
CA THR A 214 -8.91 11.43 -1.24
C THR A 214 -7.56 11.74 -1.90
N ALA A 215 -7.02 10.85 -2.72
CA ALA A 215 -5.77 11.06 -3.45
C ALA A 215 -5.88 12.24 -4.43
N VAL A 216 -7.00 12.36 -5.14
CA VAL A 216 -7.29 13.51 -6.03
C VAL A 216 -7.29 14.82 -5.24
N MET A 217 -7.93 14.86 -4.07
CA MET A 217 -7.96 16.04 -3.22
C MET A 217 -6.58 16.38 -2.67
N ALA A 218 -5.80 15.38 -2.26
CA ALA A 218 -4.43 15.55 -1.80
C ALA A 218 -3.53 16.13 -2.92
N CYS A 219 -3.63 15.64 -4.15
CA CYS A 219 -2.92 16.17 -5.30
C CYS A 219 -3.27 17.64 -5.57
N ARG A 220 -4.55 17.98 -5.54
CA ARG A 220 -5.01 19.38 -5.72
C ARG A 220 -4.47 20.30 -4.63
N ALA A 221 -4.46 19.84 -3.37
CA ALA A 221 -3.92 20.61 -2.25
C ALA A 221 -2.41 20.83 -2.34
N CYS A 222 -1.67 19.91 -2.97
CA CYS A 222 -0.23 19.99 -3.17
C CYS A 222 0.19 20.57 -4.53
N ASN A 223 -0.75 20.99 -5.38
CA ASN A 223 -0.47 21.38 -6.77
C ASN A 223 0.36 20.31 -7.52
N CYS A 224 -0.07 19.06 -7.39
CA CYS A 224 0.55 17.89 -7.98
C CYS A 224 -0.45 17.18 -8.90
N ASP A 225 0.04 16.51 -9.93
CA ASP A 225 -0.75 15.75 -10.88
C ASP A 225 -0.45 14.24 -10.86
N THR A 226 0.38 13.80 -9.91
CA THR A 226 0.86 12.42 -9.85
C THR A 226 0.66 11.81 -8.47
N VAL A 227 0.09 10.63 -8.45
CA VAL A 227 -0.09 9.75 -7.28
C VAL A 227 0.74 8.49 -7.47
N VAL A 228 1.52 8.12 -6.47
CA VAL A 228 2.19 6.81 -6.40
C VAL A 228 1.47 5.94 -5.38
N LEU A 229 0.99 4.79 -5.83
CA LEU A 229 0.21 3.86 -5.02
C LEU A 229 1.11 2.74 -4.50
N THR A 230 1.16 2.57 -3.19
CA THR A 230 1.97 1.55 -2.51
C THR A 230 1.13 0.72 -1.54
N GLY A 231 1.72 -0.33 -0.99
CA GLY A 231 1.03 -1.22 -0.06
C GLY A 231 0.23 -2.33 -0.73
N PHE A 232 -0.33 -3.24 0.08
CA PHE A 232 -0.95 -4.47 -0.43
C PHE A 232 -2.16 -4.21 -1.34
N MET A 233 -3.01 -3.24 -1.00
CA MET A 233 -4.22 -2.95 -1.78
C MET A 233 -3.92 -2.48 -3.21
N SER A 234 -2.71 -1.95 -3.47
CA SER A 234 -2.30 -1.57 -4.83
C SER A 234 -2.15 -2.77 -5.78
N THR A 235 -1.97 -3.97 -5.22
CA THR A 235 -1.80 -5.20 -6.00
C THR A 235 -3.12 -5.91 -6.33
N LEU A 236 -4.26 -5.39 -5.86
CA LEU A 236 -5.56 -5.96 -6.20
C LEU A 236 -5.84 -5.78 -7.71
N PRO A 237 -6.38 -6.79 -8.39
CA PRO A 237 -6.70 -6.68 -9.82
C PRO A 237 -7.55 -5.46 -10.15
N GLN A 238 -8.54 -5.15 -9.31
CA GLN A 238 -9.47 -4.02 -9.49
C GLN A 238 -8.80 -2.64 -9.30
N ALA A 239 -7.64 -2.58 -8.67
CA ALA A 239 -6.95 -1.30 -8.42
C ALA A 239 -6.55 -0.62 -9.73
N GLN A 240 -6.06 -1.38 -10.71
CA GLN A 240 -5.62 -0.84 -11.98
C GLN A 240 -6.77 -0.16 -12.74
N ASP A 241 -7.93 -0.82 -12.84
CA ASP A 241 -9.09 -0.29 -13.55
C ASP A 241 -9.70 0.91 -12.82
N CYS A 242 -9.82 0.80 -11.50
CA CYS A 242 -10.34 1.89 -10.67
C CYS A 242 -9.49 3.16 -10.83
N PHE A 243 -8.17 3.06 -10.69
CA PHE A 243 -7.30 4.23 -10.79
C PHE A 243 -7.10 4.73 -12.22
N ALA A 244 -7.25 3.89 -13.25
CA ALA A 244 -7.35 4.32 -14.63
C ALA A 244 -8.61 5.16 -14.88
N LEU A 245 -9.74 4.80 -14.26
CA LEU A 245 -10.96 5.62 -14.26
C LEU A 245 -10.71 6.99 -13.60
N PHE A 246 -10.07 7.03 -12.44
CA PHE A 246 -9.72 8.30 -11.77
C PHE A 246 -8.79 9.17 -12.61
N HIS A 247 -7.81 8.57 -13.31
CA HIS A 247 -6.98 9.29 -14.27
C HIS A 247 -7.82 9.95 -15.37
N ARG A 248 -8.72 9.19 -15.99
CA ARG A 248 -9.60 9.67 -17.06
C ARG A 248 -10.51 10.83 -16.61
N LEU A 249 -11.04 10.74 -15.37
CA LEU A 249 -11.97 11.74 -14.84
C LEU A 249 -11.31 13.02 -14.35
N HIS A 250 -10.10 12.90 -13.80
CA HIS A 250 -9.48 14.01 -13.05
C HIS A 250 -8.16 14.51 -13.63
N GLY A 251 -7.62 13.82 -14.65
CA GLY A 251 -6.33 14.16 -15.27
C GLY A 251 -5.11 13.89 -14.38
N ILE A 252 -5.30 13.25 -13.23
CA ILE A 252 -4.22 12.90 -12.29
C ILE A 252 -3.64 11.55 -12.67
N LYS A 253 -2.32 11.45 -12.79
CA LYS A 253 -1.62 10.22 -13.10
C LYS A 253 -1.50 9.34 -11.85
N PHE A 254 -1.99 8.10 -11.92
CA PHE A 254 -1.81 7.09 -10.88
C PHE A 254 -0.77 6.07 -11.32
N ILE A 255 0.25 5.86 -10.51
CA ILE A 255 1.35 4.93 -10.76
C ILE A 255 1.33 3.84 -9.70
N ILE A 256 1.25 2.59 -10.12
CA ILE A 256 1.47 1.41 -9.27
C ILE A 256 2.85 0.87 -9.66
N PRO A 257 3.91 1.20 -8.91
CA PRO A 257 5.24 0.73 -9.26
C PRO A 257 5.39 -0.77 -9.00
N GLU A 258 6.29 -1.40 -9.72
CA GLU A 258 6.73 -2.75 -9.38
C GLU A 258 7.25 -2.78 -7.93
N ASN A 259 7.02 -3.86 -7.21
CA ASN A 259 7.37 -3.98 -5.79
C ASN A 259 6.72 -2.95 -4.85
N SER A 260 5.59 -2.35 -5.25
CA SER A 260 4.84 -1.37 -4.46
C SER A 260 4.56 -1.78 -3.00
N THR A 261 4.46 -3.09 -2.74
CA THR A 261 4.25 -3.63 -1.38
C THR A 261 5.46 -3.49 -0.48
N PHE A 262 6.66 -3.29 -1.04
CA PHE A 262 7.91 -3.15 -0.32
C PHE A 262 8.39 -1.69 -0.19
N ALA A 263 7.60 -0.73 -0.66
CA ALA A 263 7.98 0.69 -0.67
C ALA A 263 8.49 1.17 0.70
N THR A 264 7.78 0.84 1.78
CA THR A 264 8.15 1.27 3.13
C THR A 264 9.51 0.67 3.58
N SER A 265 9.75 -0.61 3.36
CA SER A 265 11.04 -1.24 3.72
C SER A 265 12.19 -0.77 2.82
N ILE A 266 11.92 -0.52 1.52
CA ILE A 266 12.91 0.08 0.61
C ILE A 266 13.27 1.49 1.07
N GLY A 267 12.26 2.31 1.37
CA GLY A 267 12.47 3.68 1.84
C GLY A 267 13.26 3.75 3.15
N ALA A 268 12.96 2.85 4.11
CA ALA A 268 13.74 2.76 5.34
C ALA A 268 15.22 2.46 5.05
N ALA A 269 15.50 1.47 4.20
CA ALA A 269 16.88 1.16 3.82
C ALA A 269 17.59 2.32 3.09
N LEU A 270 16.87 3.05 2.25
CA LEU A 270 17.41 4.22 1.53
C LEU A 270 17.69 5.40 2.47
N CYS A 271 16.87 5.61 3.51
CA CYS A 271 17.15 6.62 4.53
C CYS A 271 18.47 6.31 5.23
N ALA A 272 18.65 5.06 5.68
CA ALA A 272 19.89 4.62 6.32
C ALA A 272 21.13 4.71 5.42
N LEU A 273 20.94 4.64 4.10
CA LEU A 273 22.04 4.79 3.13
C LEU A 273 22.51 6.25 2.98
N GLN A 274 21.62 7.22 3.22
CA GLN A 274 21.89 8.65 3.03
C GLN A 274 22.55 9.32 4.24
N GLU A 275 22.62 8.65 5.40
CA GLU A 275 23.22 9.19 6.62
C GLU A 275 24.76 9.01 6.68
N GLU A 276 25.41 8.66 5.58
CA GLU A 276 26.86 8.72 5.40
C GLU A 276 27.27 10.09 4.82
#